data_17a6f46efc0aa9211f99162af392d56b
#
_entry.id   17a6f46efc0aa9211f99162af392d56b
#
_cell.length_a   1.000
_cell.length_b   1.000
_cell.length_c   1.000
_cell.angle_alpha   90.00
_cell.angle_beta   90.00
_cell.angle_gamma   90.00
#
_symmetry.space_group_name_H-M   'P 1'
#
loop_
_entity.id
_entity.type
_entity.pdbx_description
1 polymer ?
#
loop_
_entity_poly.entity_id
_entity_poly.type
_entity_poly.pdbx_seq_one_letter_code
_entity_poly.pdbx_strand_id
1 'polypeptide(L)'
;MTAAGSGHPAAFFQDKKMNNYEGIRRSFRHIRLKNMVGGENRSAPDIAKAVDTLIGWAHRDEAEEVRVDRVLFDFEAEFEEISDEIAKLSDRGEAEAYRDIYAKLYAFADEMMADSYMPLYLYILYRYANALFKTGEARRAAELFEKLCDGTERMIGIRNTYGIHCLEQLALAAEAAGQHEKALAAMEAMTQISEEEFGEDSAVAIAVRRFCGRFAAQNS
;
A
#
# COMPACT_ATOMS: atom_id res chain seq x y z
N MET A 1 -48.03 18.36 -26.80
CA MET A 1 -46.85 18.94 -27.46
C MET A 1 -45.64 18.58 -26.63
N THR A 2 -44.94 17.52 -27.01
CA THR A 2 -43.74 16.99 -26.33
C THR A 2 -42.54 17.50 -27.12
N ALA A 3 -41.72 18.30 -26.43
CA ALA A 3 -40.43 18.77 -26.97
C ALA A 3 -39.44 17.61 -27.00
N ALA A 4 -39.05 17.20 -28.21
CA ALA A 4 -37.97 16.24 -28.42
C ALA A 4 -36.62 16.92 -28.09
N GLY A 5 -35.90 16.37 -27.11
CA GLY A 5 -34.54 16.77 -26.79
C GLY A 5 -33.59 16.40 -27.94
N SER A 6 -33.04 17.39 -28.60
CA SER A 6 -31.98 17.25 -29.59
C SER A 6 -30.67 16.95 -28.89
N GLY A 7 -30.39 15.68 -28.62
CA GLY A 7 -29.06 15.23 -28.25
C GLY A 7 -28.09 15.46 -29.42
N HIS A 8 -27.09 16.33 -29.23
CA HIS A 8 -26.10 16.62 -30.27
C HIS A 8 -25.26 15.37 -30.56
N PRO A 9 -25.26 14.86 -31.82
CA PRO A 9 -24.44 13.69 -32.17
C PRO A 9 -22.93 13.89 -32.00
N ALA A 10 -22.46 15.12 -31.86
CA ALA A 10 -21.07 15.46 -31.64
C ALA A 10 -20.53 14.96 -30.27
N ALA A 11 -21.35 14.96 -29.20
CA ALA A 11 -20.93 14.50 -27.87
C ALA A 11 -20.67 12.99 -27.84
N PHE A 12 -21.53 12.20 -28.54
CA PHE A 12 -21.38 10.76 -28.61
C PHE A 12 -20.15 10.29 -29.41
N PHE A 13 -19.73 11.07 -30.43
CA PHE A 13 -18.50 10.80 -31.18
C PHE A 13 -17.23 11.25 -30.45
N GLN A 14 -17.31 12.27 -29.61
CA GLN A 14 -16.17 12.69 -28.72
C GLN A 14 -15.90 11.63 -27.66
N ASP A 15 -16.93 11.11 -27.00
CA ASP A 15 -16.76 10.06 -25.98
C ASP A 15 -16.16 8.76 -26.56
N LYS A 16 -16.60 8.35 -27.75
CA LYS A 16 -16.04 7.15 -28.40
C LYS A 16 -14.59 7.32 -28.85
N LYS A 17 -14.20 8.53 -29.31
CA LYS A 17 -12.81 8.84 -29.67
C LYS A 17 -11.92 8.95 -28.44
N MET A 18 -12.40 9.56 -27.36
CA MET A 18 -11.67 9.65 -26.09
C MET A 18 -11.42 8.26 -25.51
N ASN A 19 -12.43 7.40 -25.42
CA ASN A 19 -12.29 6.01 -24.96
C ASN A 19 -11.27 5.20 -25.77
N ASN A 20 -11.15 5.43 -27.08
CA ASN A 20 -10.18 4.74 -27.92
C ASN A 20 -8.75 5.26 -27.69
N TYR A 21 -8.58 6.58 -27.52
CA TYR A 21 -7.28 7.20 -27.25
C TYR A 21 -6.74 6.79 -25.88
N GLU A 22 -7.57 6.76 -24.85
CA GLU A 22 -7.23 6.32 -23.51
C GLU A 22 -6.84 4.85 -23.46
N GLY A 23 -7.57 3.98 -24.15
CA GLY A 23 -7.23 2.57 -24.28
C GLY A 23 -5.86 2.36 -24.93
N ILE A 24 -5.56 3.13 -25.98
CA ILE A 24 -4.26 3.11 -26.67
C ILE A 24 -3.15 3.62 -25.71
N ARG A 25 -3.39 4.73 -24.98
CA ARG A 25 -2.43 5.29 -24.02
C ARG A 25 -2.07 4.30 -22.94
N ARG A 26 -3.06 3.62 -22.34
CA ARG A 26 -2.86 2.56 -21.34
C ARG A 26 -2.04 1.40 -21.89
N SER A 27 -2.36 0.93 -23.08
CA SER A 27 -1.62 -0.15 -23.72
C SER A 27 -0.15 0.20 -23.95
N PHE A 28 0.15 1.45 -24.34
CA PHE A 28 1.53 1.92 -24.48
C PHE A 28 2.27 2.03 -23.13
N ARG A 29 1.61 2.52 -22.07
CA ARG A 29 2.19 2.60 -20.73
C ARG A 29 2.50 1.22 -20.18
N HIS A 30 1.54 0.30 -20.25
CA HIS A 30 1.70 -1.09 -19.87
C HIS A 30 2.88 -1.75 -20.59
N ILE A 31 2.95 -1.67 -21.93
CA ILE A 31 4.05 -2.22 -22.72
C ILE A 31 5.38 -1.57 -22.30
N ARG A 32 5.41 -0.28 -22.06
CA ARG A 32 6.61 0.44 -21.66
C ARG A 32 7.11 0.01 -20.29
N LEU A 33 6.23 -0.07 -19.28
CA LEU A 33 6.59 -0.55 -17.93
C LEU A 33 7.08 -2.00 -18.01
N LYS A 34 6.36 -2.87 -18.70
CA LYS A 34 6.76 -4.25 -18.89
C LYS A 34 8.13 -4.39 -19.55
N ASN A 35 8.45 -3.53 -20.52
CA ASN A 35 9.79 -3.51 -21.13
C ASN A 35 10.88 -2.96 -20.19
N MET A 36 10.52 -2.05 -19.27
CA MET A 36 11.47 -1.52 -18.28
C MET A 36 11.80 -2.54 -17.19
N VAL A 37 10.81 -3.32 -16.75
CA VAL A 37 10.96 -4.32 -15.68
C VAL A 37 10.94 -5.77 -16.16
N GLY A 38 10.57 -6.02 -17.41
CA GLY A 38 10.53 -7.36 -18.00
C GLY A 38 11.93 -7.91 -18.27
N GLY A 39 12.13 -9.20 -17.99
CA GLY A 39 13.39 -9.92 -18.15
C GLY A 39 13.92 -10.43 -16.82
N GLU A 40 14.74 -11.48 -16.87
CA GLU A 40 15.32 -12.07 -15.66
C GLU A 40 16.34 -11.11 -15.03
N ASN A 41 16.28 -10.94 -13.71
CA ASN A 41 17.26 -10.22 -12.88
C ASN A 41 17.43 -8.70 -13.17
N ARG A 42 16.34 -7.96 -13.24
CA ARG A 42 16.41 -6.50 -13.32
C ARG A 42 17.09 -5.90 -12.10
N SER A 43 17.95 -4.92 -12.33
CA SER A 43 18.66 -4.22 -11.26
C SER A 43 17.73 -3.28 -10.49
N ALA A 44 18.07 -2.98 -9.23
CA ALA A 44 17.34 -2.01 -8.43
C ALA A 44 17.22 -0.62 -9.11
N PRO A 45 18.27 -0.08 -9.80
CA PRO A 45 18.14 1.17 -10.56
C PRO A 45 17.10 1.11 -11.69
N ASP A 46 16.95 -0.02 -12.38
CA ASP A 46 15.96 -0.17 -13.46
C ASP A 46 14.53 -0.13 -12.88
N ILE A 47 14.32 -0.82 -11.76
CA ILE A 47 13.04 -0.85 -11.06
C ILE A 47 12.72 0.55 -10.51
N ALA A 48 13.68 1.22 -9.87
CA ALA A 48 13.52 2.59 -9.39
C ALA A 48 13.12 3.56 -10.51
N LYS A 49 13.74 3.43 -11.69
CA LYS A 49 13.40 4.23 -12.87
C LYS A 49 11.98 3.96 -13.38
N ALA A 50 11.50 2.71 -13.28
CA ALA A 50 10.12 2.38 -13.64
C ALA A 50 9.14 3.04 -12.67
N VAL A 51 9.42 3.03 -11.37
CA VAL A 51 8.63 3.72 -10.34
C VAL A 51 8.62 5.23 -10.55
N ASP A 52 9.77 5.85 -10.80
CA ASP A 52 9.86 7.30 -11.11
C ASP A 52 9.04 7.65 -12.38
N THR A 53 9.03 6.76 -13.37
CA THR A 53 8.25 6.93 -14.59
C THR A 53 6.75 6.85 -14.31
N LEU A 54 6.32 5.89 -13.50
CA LEU A 54 4.93 5.70 -13.10
C LEU A 54 4.41 6.93 -12.33
N ILE A 55 5.12 7.36 -11.30
CA ILE A 55 4.79 8.56 -10.52
C ILE A 55 4.73 9.80 -11.42
N GLY A 56 5.70 9.98 -12.32
CA GLY A 56 5.72 11.09 -13.25
C GLY A 56 4.58 11.08 -14.29
N TRP A 57 3.98 9.91 -14.57
CA TRP A 57 2.76 9.86 -15.38
C TRP A 57 1.53 10.29 -14.58
N ALA A 58 1.41 9.87 -13.32
CA ALA A 58 0.30 10.26 -12.46
C ALA A 58 0.25 11.79 -12.25
N HIS A 59 1.37 12.41 -11.92
CA HIS A 59 1.44 13.87 -11.76
C HIS A 59 1.12 14.64 -13.07
N ARG A 60 1.50 14.11 -14.23
CA ARG A 60 1.13 14.75 -15.50
C ARG A 60 -0.36 14.67 -15.79
N ASP A 61 -0.95 13.51 -15.50
CA ASP A 61 -2.38 13.30 -15.70
C ASP A 61 -3.20 14.21 -14.78
N GLU A 62 -2.75 14.41 -13.54
CA GLU A 62 -3.34 15.38 -12.62
C GLU A 62 -3.21 16.81 -13.15
N ALA A 63 -2.03 17.21 -13.64
CA ALA A 63 -1.78 18.54 -14.20
C ALA A 63 -2.59 18.82 -15.49
N GLU A 64 -3.00 17.77 -16.22
CA GLU A 64 -3.88 17.86 -17.39
C GLU A 64 -5.38 17.86 -17.02
N GLU A 65 -5.72 18.11 -15.75
CA GLU A 65 -7.09 18.13 -15.20
C GLU A 65 -7.86 16.82 -15.37
N VAL A 66 -7.14 15.70 -15.44
CA VAL A 66 -7.75 14.38 -15.38
C VAL A 66 -8.31 14.16 -13.97
N ARG A 67 -9.52 13.62 -13.85
CA ARG A 67 -10.12 13.34 -12.54
C ARG A 67 -9.19 12.48 -11.67
N VAL A 68 -9.00 12.86 -10.43
CA VAL A 68 -8.08 12.20 -9.48
C VAL A 68 -8.38 10.70 -9.33
N ASP A 69 -9.67 10.32 -9.22
CA ASP A 69 -10.07 8.91 -9.15
C ASP A 69 -9.61 8.09 -10.37
N ARG A 70 -9.55 8.73 -11.54
CA ARG A 70 -9.07 8.11 -12.76
C ARG A 70 -7.55 7.97 -12.76
N VAL A 71 -6.83 8.99 -12.33
CA VAL A 71 -5.36 8.96 -12.19
C VAL A 71 -4.97 7.82 -11.26
N LEU A 72 -5.66 7.69 -10.11
CA LEU A 72 -5.37 6.66 -9.13
C LEU A 72 -5.70 5.25 -9.62
N PHE A 73 -6.79 5.08 -10.36
CA PHE A 73 -7.15 3.80 -10.97
C PHE A 73 -6.11 3.34 -12.02
N ASP A 74 -5.65 4.27 -12.87
CA ASP A 74 -4.61 3.97 -13.86
C ASP A 74 -3.28 3.67 -13.16
N PHE A 75 -2.93 4.42 -12.09
CA PHE A 75 -1.75 4.17 -11.28
C PHE A 75 -1.77 2.77 -10.64
N GLU A 76 -2.88 2.34 -10.05
CA GLU A 76 -3.00 1.02 -9.44
C GLU A 76 -2.75 -0.10 -10.45
N ALA A 77 -3.41 -0.04 -11.61
CA ALA A 77 -3.24 -1.04 -12.65
C ALA A 77 -1.79 -1.09 -13.19
N GLU A 78 -1.15 0.07 -13.34
CA GLU A 78 0.24 0.18 -13.79
C GLU A 78 1.23 -0.24 -12.68
N PHE A 79 0.90 0.01 -11.40
CA PHE A 79 1.69 -0.41 -10.24
C PHE A 79 1.70 -1.93 -10.08
N GLU A 80 0.58 -2.62 -10.32
CA GLU A 80 0.51 -4.09 -10.28
C GLU A 80 1.56 -4.73 -11.19
N GLU A 81 1.85 -4.15 -12.36
CA GLU A 81 2.82 -4.66 -13.32
C GLU A 81 4.27 -4.66 -12.81
N ILE A 82 4.59 -3.78 -11.86
CA ILE A 82 5.94 -3.63 -11.31
C ILE A 82 6.08 -4.11 -9.87
N SER A 83 4.98 -4.35 -9.19
CA SER A 83 4.95 -4.70 -7.77
C SER A 83 5.72 -6.00 -7.46
N ASP A 84 5.61 -7.00 -8.31
CA ASP A 84 6.35 -8.27 -8.18
C ASP A 84 7.86 -8.07 -8.34
N GLU A 85 8.28 -7.21 -9.27
CA GLU A 85 9.71 -6.92 -9.46
C GLU A 85 10.28 -6.14 -8.26
N ILE A 86 9.51 -5.24 -7.67
CA ILE A 86 9.88 -4.57 -6.42
C ILE A 86 10.00 -5.60 -5.28
N ALA A 87 9.07 -6.55 -5.18
CA ALA A 87 9.11 -7.59 -4.15
C ALA A 87 10.37 -8.46 -4.23
N LYS A 88 10.83 -8.79 -5.44
CA LYS A 88 12.06 -9.57 -5.67
C LYS A 88 13.32 -8.90 -5.12
N LEU A 89 13.36 -7.57 -4.97
CA LEU A 89 14.49 -6.89 -4.32
C LEU A 89 14.66 -7.34 -2.87
N SER A 90 13.54 -7.46 -2.14
CA SER A 90 13.59 -7.97 -0.76
C SER A 90 14.08 -9.42 -0.71
N ASP A 91 13.66 -10.27 -1.65
CA ASP A 91 14.04 -11.68 -1.72
C ASP A 91 15.53 -11.85 -2.06
N ARG A 92 16.09 -10.93 -2.82
CA ARG A 92 17.53 -10.90 -3.15
C ARG A 92 18.41 -10.28 -2.05
N GLY A 93 17.80 -9.82 -0.94
CA GLY A 93 18.53 -9.15 0.14
C GLY A 93 18.87 -7.68 -0.15
N GLU A 94 18.30 -7.07 -1.19
CA GLU A 94 18.48 -5.65 -1.54
C GLU A 94 17.55 -4.76 -0.71
N ALA A 95 17.60 -4.88 0.62
CA ALA A 95 16.65 -4.27 1.55
C ALA A 95 16.64 -2.73 1.48
N GLU A 96 17.80 -2.10 1.29
CA GLU A 96 17.91 -0.64 1.18
C GLU A 96 17.26 -0.13 -0.11
N ALA A 97 17.51 -0.77 -1.25
CA ALA A 97 16.88 -0.40 -2.51
C ALA A 97 15.37 -0.59 -2.45
N TYR A 98 14.90 -1.67 -1.84
CA TYR A 98 13.48 -1.92 -1.60
C TYR A 98 12.86 -0.81 -0.74
N ARG A 99 13.52 -0.42 0.37
CA ARG A 99 13.09 0.69 1.24
C ARG A 99 13.00 2.00 0.47
N ASP A 100 14.03 2.36 -0.29
CA ASP A 100 14.11 3.63 -1.00
C ASP A 100 13.03 3.75 -2.10
N ILE A 101 12.71 2.64 -2.76
CA ILE A 101 11.60 2.58 -3.72
C ILE A 101 10.26 2.78 -3.01
N TYR A 102 10.01 2.09 -1.90
CA TYR A 102 8.77 2.28 -1.15
C TYR A 102 8.68 3.65 -0.46
N ALA A 103 9.80 4.29 -0.14
CA ALA A 103 9.81 5.67 0.33
C ALA A 103 9.23 6.65 -0.72
N LYS A 104 9.60 6.48 -1.99
CA LYS A 104 9.05 7.28 -3.11
C LYS A 104 7.57 7.01 -3.34
N LEU A 105 7.20 5.72 -3.36
CA LEU A 105 5.80 5.31 -3.50
C LEU A 105 4.94 5.84 -2.37
N TYR A 106 5.44 5.79 -1.13
CA TYR A 106 4.73 6.32 0.04
C TYR A 106 4.57 7.85 -0.03
N ALA A 107 5.62 8.59 -0.41
CA ALA A 107 5.52 10.04 -0.57
C ALA A 107 4.43 10.42 -1.58
N PHE A 108 4.39 9.75 -2.74
CA PHE A 108 3.34 9.93 -3.74
C PHE A 108 1.95 9.53 -3.20
N ALA A 109 1.87 8.37 -2.54
CA ALA A 109 0.61 7.88 -2.00
C ALA A 109 0.06 8.77 -0.86
N ASP A 110 0.92 9.31 -0.02
CA ASP A 110 0.55 10.23 1.06
C ASP A 110 0.00 11.56 0.51
N GLU A 111 0.55 12.04 -0.59
CA GLU A 111 0.08 13.23 -1.30
C GLU A 111 -1.26 12.99 -2.01
N MET A 112 -1.38 11.91 -2.76
CA MET A 112 -2.47 11.69 -3.71
C MET A 112 -3.61 10.81 -3.21
N MET A 113 -3.36 9.93 -2.24
CA MET A 113 -4.25 8.82 -1.91
C MET A 113 -4.76 8.81 -0.48
N ALA A 114 -4.11 9.51 0.47
CA ALA A 114 -4.41 9.38 1.90
C ALA A 114 -5.90 9.55 2.24
N ASP A 115 -6.57 10.46 1.53
CA ASP A 115 -7.99 10.75 1.71
C ASP A 115 -8.91 10.18 0.60
N SER A 116 -8.33 9.81 -0.56
CA SER A 116 -9.09 9.50 -1.78
C SER A 116 -9.09 8.01 -2.14
N TYR A 117 -7.98 7.31 -1.88
CA TYR A 117 -7.81 5.91 -2.30
C TYR A 117 -7.12 5.05 -1.23
N MET A 118 -7.85 4.77 -0.20
CA MET A 118 -7.36 4.13 1.02
C MET A 118 -6.74 2.73 0.84
N PRO A 119 -7.31 1.78 0.05
CA PRO A 119 -6.76 0.42 -0.02
C PRO A 119 -5.32 0.37 -0.53
N LEU A 120 -5.01 1.02 -1.66
CA LEU A 120 -3.66 1.07 -2.21
C LEU A 120 -2.71 1.87 -1.32
N TYR A 121 -3.21 2.96 -0.71
CA TYR A 121 -2.45 3.73 0.27
C TYR A 121 -2.00 2.87 1.44
N LEU A 122 -2.91 2.11 2.07
CA LEU A 122 -2.57 1.22 3.18
C LEU A 122 -1.61 0.10 2.77
N TYR A 123 -1.74 -0.42 1.55
CA TYR A 123 -0.80 -1.41 1.04
C TYR A 123 0.62 -0.82 0.92
N ILE A 124 0.78 0.35 0.30
CA ILE A 124 2.07 1.02 0.14
C ILE A 124 2.66 1.39 1.51
N LEU A 125 1.84 1.93 2.42
CA LEU A 125 2.21 2.27 3.79
C LEU A 125 2.74 1.03 4.55
N TYR A 126 2.02 -0.09 4.50
CA TYR A 126 2.45 -1.36 5.10
C TYR A 126 3.80 -1.82 4.56
N ARG A 127 3.98 -1.80 3.23
CA ARG A 127 5.23 -2.23 2.59
C ARG A 127 6.40 -1.33 2.98
N TYR A 128 6.19 -0.02 3.05
CA TYR A 128 7.22 0.92 3.48
C TYR A 128 7.58 0.75 4.97
N ALA A 129 6.60 0.64 5.86
CA ALA A 129 6.84 0.39 7.27
C ALA A 129 7.66 -0.90 7.49
N ASN A 130 7.33 -1.98 6.79
CA ASN A 130 8.11 -3.22 6.82
C ASN A 130 9.54 -3.04 6.30
N ALA A 131 9.74 -2.26 5.24
CA ALA A 131 11.07 -1.97 4.70
C ALA A 131 11.94 -1.22 5.73
N LEU A 132 11.38 -0.20 6.39
CA LEU A 132 12.04 0.53 7.46
C LEU A 132 12.39 -0.39 8.64
N PHE A 133 11.48 -1.27 9.05
CA PHE A 133 11.72 -2.21 10.13
C PHE A 133 12.87 -3.16 9.80
N LYS A 134 12.88 -3.73 8.60
CA LYS A 134 13.94 -4.63 8.11
C LYS A 134 15.32 -3.94 7.99
N THR A 135 15.35 -2.64 7.73
CA THR A 135 16.60 -1.85 7.63
C THR A 135 17.01 -1.20 8.96
N GLY A 136 16.33 -1.54 10.07
CA GLY A 136 16.71 -1.09 11.43
C GLY A 136 16.14 0.27 11.83
N GLU A 137 15.29 0.90 11.02
CA GLU A 137 14.63 2.17 11.32
C GLU A 137 13.35 1.95 12.15
N ALA A 138 13.47 1.22 13.27
CA ALA A 138 12.35 0.70 14.05
C ALA A 138 11.38 1.80 14.54
N ARG A 139 11.89 2.98 14.96
CA ARG A 139 11.05 4.08 15.44
C ARG A 139 10.12 4.60 14.33
N ARG A 140 10.65 4.86 13.15
CA ARG A 140 9.84 5.28 11.99
C ARG A 140 8.87 4.20 11.54
N ALA A 141 9.30 2.94 11.58
CA ALA A 141 8.42 1.82 11.28
C ALA A 141 7.23 1.77 12.25
N ALA A 142 7.45 1.95 13.56
CA ALA A 142 6.39 1.97 14.57
C ALA A 142 5.39 3.12 14.32
N GLU A 143 5.86 4.32 13.96
CA GLU A 143 5.00 5.46 13.63
C GLU A 143 4.11 5.16 12.40
N LEU A 144 4.67 4.51 11.38
CA LEU A 144 3.90 4.14 10.18
C LEU A 144 2.95 2.96 10.43
N PHE A 145 3.32 1.99 11.28
CA PHE A 145 2.39 0.93 11.68
C PHE A 145 1.24 1.46 12.54
N GLU A 146 1.46 2.47 13.38
CA GLU A 146 0.37 3.16 14.10
C GLU A 146 -0.58 3.84 13.10
N LYS A 147 -0.05 4.59 12.13
CA LYS A 147 -0.84 5.18 11.04
C LYS A 147 -1.59 4.13 10.22
N LEU A 148 -1.00 2.95 10.03
CA LEU A 148 -1.66 1.81 9.37
C LEU A 148 -2.84 1.28 10.20
N CYS A 149 -2.68 1.13 11.51
CA CYS A 149 -3.77 0.72 12.41
C CYS A 149 -4.93 1.72 12.36
N ASP A 150 -4.64 3.02 12.43
CA ASP A 150 -5.65 4.09 12.33
C ASP A 150 -6.37 4.08 10.97
N GLY A 151 -5.63 3.88 9.88
CA GLY A 151 -6.20 3.75 8.54
C GLY A 151 -7.07 2.51 8.39
N THR A 152 -6.63 1.38 8.95
CA THR A 152 -7.38 0.12 8.96
C THR A 152 -8.69 0.27 9.74
N GLU A 153 -8.64 0.90 10.92
CA GLU A 153 -9.84 1.17 11.71
C GLU A 153 -10.86 1.99 10.93
N ARG A 154 -10.42 3.06 10.26
CA ARG A 154 -11.31 3.92 9.45
C ARG A 154 -11.91 3.21 8.25
N MET A 155 -11.17 2.29 7.62
CA MET A 155 -11.59 1.66 6.36
C MET A 155 -12.50 0.44 6.58
N ILE A 156 -12.12 -0.46 7.47
CA ILE A 156 -12.78 -1.77 7.66
C ILE A 156 -13.02 -2.14 9.12
N GLY A 157 -12.64 -1.27 10.06
CA GLY A 157 -12.53 -1.61 11.48
C GLY A 157 -11.29 -2.44 11.79
N ILE A 158 -10.74 -2.28 12.99
CA ILE A 158 -9.54 -3.04 13.39
C ILE A 158 -9.86 -4.41 14.00
N ARG A 159 -11.12 -4.67 14.31
CA ARG A 159 -11.58 -5.89 15.00
C ARG A 159 -11.73 -7.08 14.05
N ASN A 160 -10.63 -7.43 13.37
CA ASN A 160 -10.56 -8.57 12.45
C ASN A 160 -9.11 -9.09 12.37
N THR A 161 -8.87 -10.18 11.62
CA THR A 161 -7.55 -10.80 11.50
C THR A 161 -6.50 -9.88 10.88
N TYR A 162 -6.88 -8.98 9.96
CA TYR A 162 -5.97 -8.01 9.38
C TYR A 162 -5.56 -6.94 10.41
N GLY A 163 -6.50 -6.45 11.22
CA GLY A 163 -6.20 -5.52 12.31
C GLY A 163 -5.28 -6.15 13.37
N ILE A 164 -5.50 -7.41 13.74
CA ILE A 164 -4.59 -8.17 14.61
C ILE A 164 -3.17 -8.18 14.01
N HIS A 165 -3.05 -8.45 12.70
CA HIS A 165 -1.74 -8.43 12.05
C HIS A 165 -1.09 -7.04 12.05
N CYS A 166 -1.85 -5.95 11.83
CA CYS A 166 -1.32 -4.60 11.92
C CYS A 166 -0.78 -4.28 13.32
N LEU A 167 -1.52 -4.66 14.37
CA LEU A 167 -1.11 -4.51 15.77
C LEU A 167 0.13 -5.35 16.10
N GLU A 168 0.24 -6.56 15.57
CA GLU A 168 1.43 -7.41 15.71
C GLU A 168 2.68 -6.70 15.18
N GLN A 169 2.59 -6.13 13.97
CA GLN A 169 3.71 -5.38 13.37
C GLN A 169 4.04 -4.12 14.17
N LEU A 170 3.02 -3.43 14.68
CA LEU A 170 3.21 -2.28 15.58
C LEU A 170 3.93 -2.69 16.87
N ALA A 171 3.52 -3.78 17.51
CA ALA A 171 4.16 -4.27 18.73
C ALA A 171 5.63 -4.60 18.52
N LEU A 172 5.96 -5.32 17.43
CA LEU A 172 7.35 -5.67 17.08
C LEU A 172 8.21 -4.43 16.82
N ALA A 173 7.70 -3.48 16.04
CA ALA A 173 8.44 -2.27 15.70
C ALA A 173 8.61 -1.33 16.91
N ALA A 174 7.56 -1.20 17.74
CA ALA A 174 7.59 -0.38 18.95
C ALA A 174 8.60 -0.93 19.97
N GLU A 175 8.63 -2.25 20.17
CA GLU A 175 9.63 -2.87 21.06
C GLU A 175 11.05 -2.66 20.56
N ALA A 176 11.31 -2.91 19.28
CA ALA A 176 12.62 -2.68 18.69
C ALA A 176 13.05 -1.19 18.74
N ALA A 177 12.09 -0.28 18.84
CA ALA A 177 12.32 1.16 19.04
C ALA A 177 12.49 1.57 20.52
N GLY A 178 12.37 0.64 21.47
CA GLY A 178 12.37 0.91 22.90
C GLY A 178 11.09 1.57 23.43
N GLN A 179 9.99 1.50 22.68
CA GLN A 179 8.67 2.04 23.03
C GLN A 179 7.81 0.95 23.71
N HIS A 180 8.28 0.44 24.86
CA HIS A 180 7.70 -0.73 25.53
C HIS A 180 6.21 -0.57 25.87
N GLU A 181 5.78 0.61 26.34
CA GLU A 181 4.38 0.87 26.66
C GLU A 181 3.49 0.73 25.42
N LYS A 182 3.93 1.24 24.26
CA LYS A 182 3.21 1.13 22.98
C LYS A 182 3.14 -0.34 22.54
N ALA A 183 4.23 -1.09 22.68
CA ALA A 183 4.26 -2.50 22.35
C ALA A 183 3.28 -3.31 23.21
N LEU A 184 3.24 -3.06 24.52
CA LEU A 184 2.30 -3.70 25.43
C LEU A 184 0.85 -3.34 25.10
N ALA A 185 0.53 -2.07 24.86
CA ALA A 185 -0.81 -1.64 24.46
C ALA A 185 -1.30 -2.33 23.17
N ALA A 186 -0.42 -2.48 22.17
CA ALA A 186 -0.75 -3.20 20.95
C ALA A 186 -1.03 -4.69 21.21
N MET A 187 -0.26 -5.35 22.07
CA MET A 187 -0.46 -6.75 22.45
C MET A 187 -1.74 -6.96 23.25
N GLU A 188 -2.08 -6.05 24.16
CA GLU A 188 -3.35 -6.07 24.92
C GLU A 188 -4.54 -5.94 23.96
N ALA A 189 -4.48 -5.00 23.02
CA ALA A 189 -5.53 -4.83 22.00
C ALA A 189 -5.68 -6.08 21.12
N MET A 190 -4.57 -6.70 20.67
CA MET A 190 -4.62 -7.97 19.92
C MET A 190 -5.29 -9.08 20.72
N THR A 191 -4.94 -9.23 21.99
CA THR A 191 -5.49 -10.26 22.86
C THR A 191 -6.99 -10.05 23.03
N GLN A 192 -7.40 -8.83 23.37
CA GLN A 192 -8.80 -8.48 23.52
C GLN A 192 -9.61 -8.75 22.25
N ILE A 193 -9.13 -8.25 21.09
CA ILE A 193 -9.81 -8.46 19.80
C ILE A 193 -9.92 -9.96 19.49
N SER A 194 -8.84 -10.73 19.68
CA SER A 194 -8.83 -12.13 19.33
C SER A 194 -9.81 -12.96 20.18
N GLU A 195 -9.98 -12.62 21.46
CA GLU A 195 -10.89 -13.31 22.36
C GLU A 195 -12.34 -12.91 22.16
N GLU A 196 -12.61 -11.60 22.00
CA GLU A 196 -13.96 -11.09 21.83
C GLU A 196 -14.58 -11.42 20.47
N GLU A 197 -13.80 -11.36 19.36
CA GLU A 197 -14.33 -11.59 18.02
C GLU A 197 -14.28 -13.05 17.57
N PHE A 198 -13.32 -13.83 18.07
CA PHE A 198 -13.11 -15.21 17.60
C PHE A 198 -13.35 -16.26 18.69
N GLY A 199 -13.41 -15.84 19.96
CA GLY A 199 -13.53 -16.72 21.13
C GLY A 199 -12.17 -17.17 21.68
N GLU A 200 -12.11 -17.36 23.01
CA GLU A 200 -10.87 -17.69 23.74
C GLU A 200 -10.17 -18.96 23.25
N ASP A 201 -10.93 -19.98 22.83
CA ASP A 201 -10.40 -21.27 22.36
C ASP A 201 -10.17 -21.30 20.84
N SER A 202 -10.34 -20.19 20.14
CA SER A 202 -10.11 -20.13 18.70
C SER A 202 -8.63 -20.24 18.36
N ALA A 203 -8.35 -20.72 17.14
CA ALA A 203 -6.98 -20.78 16.62
C ALA A 203 -6.30 -19.40 16.61
N VAL A 204 -7.08 -18.33 16.37
CA VAL A 204 -6.60 -16.95 16.37
C VAL A 204 -6.17 -16.53 17.78
N ALA A 205 -7.03 -16.69 18.80
CA ALA A 205 -6.70 -16.33 20.18
C ALA A 205 -5.53 -17.16 20.73
N ILE A 206 -5.46 -18.46 20.41
CA ILE A 206 -4.32 -19.31 20.77
C ILE A 206 -3.03 -18.80 20.12
N ALA A 207 -3.06 -18.39 18.83
CA ALA A 207 -1.89 -17.87 18.14
C ALA A 207 -1.41 -16.54 18.75
N VAL A 208 -2.33 -15.64 19.06
CA VAL A 208 -2.04 -14.34 19.71
C VAL A 208 -1.41 -14.55 21.08
N ARG A 209 -2.01 -15.40 21.94
CA ARG A 209 -1.42 -15.72 23.27
C ARG A 209 -0.02 -16.31 23.17
N ARG A 210 0.22 -17.19 22.20
CA ARG A 210 1.58 -17.73 21.95
C ARG A 210 2.57 -16.66 21.51
N PHE A 211 2.14 -15.72 20.68
CA PHE A 211 2.96 -14.59 20.26
C PHE A 211 3.30 -13.72 21.47
N CYS A 212 2.33 -13.25 22.24
CA CYS A 212 2.53 -12.42 23.43
C CYS A 212 3.42 -13.11 24.48
N GLY A 213 3.22 -14.42 24.71
CA GLY A 213 4.05 -15.19 25.64
C GLY A 213 5.52 -15.30 25.23
N ARG A 214 5.80 -15.50 23.94
CA ARG A 214 7.19 -15.49 23.42
C ARG A 214 7.82 -14.11 23.51
N PHE A 215 7.06 -13.08 23.19
CA PHE A 215 7.50 -11.69 23.26
C PHE A 215 7.90 -11.31 24.70
N ALA A 216 7.07 -11.62 25.70
CA ALA A 216 7.38 -11.39 27.10
C ALA A 216 8.64 -12.14 27.58
N ALA A 217 8.84 -13.39 27.13
CA ALA A 217 9.99 -14.19 27.49
C ALA A 217 11.32 -13.71 26.87
N GLN A 218 11.28 -12.97 25.78
CA GLN A 218 12.47 -12.41 25.11
C GLN A 218 12.92 -11.08 25.73
N ASN A 219 12.02 -10.39 26.44
CA ASN A 219 12.22 -9.04 26.97
C ASN A 219 12.25 -9.00 28.51
N SER A 220 12.32 -10.15 29.18
CA SER A 220 12.53 -10.36 30.62
C SER A 220 13.97 -10.75 30.92
#